data_c9778810cf164b745c9af28ee3f3467f
#
_entry.id   c9778810cf164b745c9af28ee3f3467f
#
_cell.length_a   1.000
_cell.length_b   1.000
_cell.length_c   1.000
_cell.angle_alpha   90.00
_cell.angle_beta   90.00
_cell.angle_gamma   90.00
#
_symmetry.space_group_name_H-M   'P 1'
#
loop_
_entity.id
_entity.type
_entity.pdbx_description
1 polymer ?
#
loop_
_entity_poly.entity_id
_entity_poly.type
_entity_poly.pdbx_seq_one_letter_code
_entity_poly.pdbx_strand_id
1 'polypeptide(L)'
;MYYAPELSLEINTHRLIISYLHGRYGYWSYIFRYQNNDFELIGYDGHSSRGSVTLRILEVNFSTRTCVYKENINADDDEAEEKFKVKTIKFERKNLIKLSEITDFDELDLDLPKDD
;
A
#
# COMPACT_ATOMS: atom_id res chain seq x y z
N MET A 1 13.75 19.23 7.21
CA MET A 1 14.75 18.13 7.21
C MET A 1 14.20 16.94 6.45
N TYR A 2 14.95 16.46 5.50
CA TYR A 2 14.57 15.29 4.72
C TYR A 2 15.02 14.00 5.41
N TYR A 3 14.11 13.09 5.59
CA TYR A 3 14.42 11.76 6.08
C TYR A 3 14.26 10.76 4.95
N ALA A 4 15.32 10.03 4.65
CA ALA A 4 15.24 8.95 3.69
C ALA A 4 14.29 7.86 4.23
N PRO A 5 13.50 7.22 3.36
CA PRO A 5 12.64 6.12 3.80
C PRO A 5 13.49 4.96 4.34
N GLU A 6 13.03 4.35 5.40
CA GLU A 6 13.64 3.15 5.94
C GLU A 6 13.04 1.93 5.25
N LEU A 7 13.91 1.08 4.74
CA LEU A 7 13.51 -0.16 4.11
C LEU A 7 13.51 -1.27 5.15
N SER A 8 12.40 -1.97 5.25
CA SER A 8 12.25 -3.13 6.12
C SER A 8 11.83 -4.35 5.29
N LEU A 9 12.51 -5.48 5.53
CA LEU A 9 12.19 -6.75 4.89
C LEU A 9 11.79 -7.76 5.95
N GLU A 10 10.68 -8.44 5.74
CA GLU A 10 10.24 -9.51 6.61
C GLU A 10 9.91 -10.74 5.77
N ILE A 11 10.49 -11.87 6.12
CA ILE A 11 10.22 -13.15 5.46
C ILE A 11 9.50 -14.04 6.45
N ASN A 12 8.31 -14.46 6.09
CA ASN A 12 7.50 -15.39 6.86
C ASN A 12 7.04 -16.50 5.92
N THR A 13 6.69 -17.66 6.43
CA THR A 13 6.34 -18.84 5.63
C THR A 13 5.68 -18.48 4.28
N HIS A 14 6.43 -18.63 3.18
CA HIS A 14 6.03 -18.33 1.81
C HIS A 14 5.64 -16.87 1.52
N ARG A 15 5.84 -15.95 2.47
CA ARG A 15 5.54 -14.52 2.29
C ARG A 15 6.78 -13.67 2.44
N LEU A 16 6.88 -12.66 1.59
CA LEU A 16 7.90 -11.62 1.67
C LEU A 16 7.18 -10.29 1.80
N ILE A 17 7.48 -9.54 2.84
CA ILE A 17 6.90 -8.21 3.06
C ILE A 17 8.01 -7.19 2.95
N ILE A 18 7.88 -6.28 2.00
CA ILE A 18 8.82 -5.17 1.80
C ILE A 18 8.10 -3.90 2.22
N SER A 19 8.62 -3.23 3.24
CA SER A 19 8.01 -2.03 3.78
C SER A 19 8.95 -0.85 3.68
N TYR A 20 8.39 0.29 3.32
CA TYR A 20 9.09 1.57 3.30
C TYR A 20 8.46 2.46 4.36
N LEU A 21 9.26 2.87 5.34
CA LEU A 21 8.84 3.76 6.41
C LEU A 21 9.38 5.16 6.13
N HIS A 22 8.50 6.13 6.01
CA HIS A 22 8.86 7.51 5.69
C HIS A 22 8.55 8.46 6.84
N GLY A 23 8.74 8.00 8.09
CA GLY A 23 8.56 8.79 9.28
C GLY A 23 7.14 9.34 9.40
N ARG A 24 7.04 10.66 9.60
CA ARG A 24 5.75 11.34 9.78
C ARG A 24 4.92 11.47 8.50
N TYR A 25 5.47 11.11 7.35
CA TYR A 25 4.73 11.17 6.08
C TYR A 25 3.99 9.89 5.76
N GLY A 26 4.22 8.82 6.52
CA GLY A 26 3.52 7.57 6.38
C GLY A 26 4.42 6.39 6.03
N TYR A 27 3.80 5.37 5.47
CA TYR A 27 4.53 4.17 5.06
C TYR A 27 3.76 3.47 3.94
N TRP A 28 4.44 2.55 3.28
CA TRP A 28 3.79 1.64 2.35
C TRP A 28 4.48 0.27 2.40
N SER A 29 3.69 -0.78 2.16
CA SER A 29 4.15 -2.16 2.23
C SER A 29 3.67 -2.93 1.02
N TYR A 30 4.57 -3.75 0.47
CA TYR A 30 4.27 -4.69 -0.60
C TYR A 30 4.34 -6.09 -0.02
N ILE A 31 3.30 -6.89 -0.23
CA ILE A 31 3.19 -8.23 0.30
C ILE A 31 3.22 -9.22 -0.86
N PHE A 32 4.24 -10.08 -0.87
CA PHE A 32 4.43 -11.10 -1.90
C PHE A 32 4.23 -12.48 -1.30
N ARG A 33 3.73 -13.40 -2.11
CA ARG A 33 3.65 -14.81 -1.75
C ARG A 33 4.44 -15.62 -2.78
N TYR A 34 5.24 -16.58 -2.30
CA TYR A 34 5.94 -17.49 -3.20
C TYR A 34 4.95 -18.51 -3.75
N GLN A 35 4.69 -18.43 -5.03
CA GLN A 35 3.80 -19.31 -5.77
C GLN A 35 4.15 -19.21 -7.26
N ASN A 36 3.87 -20.27 -8.01
CA ASN A 36 4.16 -20.29 -9.45
C ASN A 36 5.63 -19.99 -9.78
N ASN A 37 6.55 -20.49 -8.94
CA ASN A 37 8.00 -20.36 -9.09
C ASN A 37 8.54 -18.93 -8.97
N ASP A 38 7.78 -18.02 -8.38
CA ASP A 38 8.21 -16.64 -8.14
C ASP A 38 7.48 -16.08 -6.94
N PHE A 39 7.90 -14.90 -6.49
CA PHE A 39 7.14 -14.14 -5.52
C PHE A 39 6.14 -13.26 -6.28
N GLU A 40 4.86 -13.53 -6.08
CA GLU A 40 3.79 -12.77 -6.70
C GLU A 40 3.20 -11.76 -5.73
N LEU A 41 2.96 -10.53 -6.20
CA LEU A 41 2.39 -9.46 -5.39
C LEU A 41 0.93 -9.76 -5.09
N ILE A 42 0.60 -10.01 -3.82
CA ILE A 42 -0.76 -10.34 -3.39
C ILE A 42 -1.42 -9.22 -2.60
N GLY A 43 -0.63 -8.27 -2.09
CA GLY A 43 -1.19 -7.19 -1.30
C GLY A 43 -0.34 -5.93 -1.32
N TYR A 44 -0.98 -4.82 -1.04
CA TYR A 44 -0.34 -3.52 -0.87
C TYR A 44 -1.08 -2.74 0.19
N ASP A 45 -0.32 -2.12 1.09
CA ASP A 45 -0.83 -1.19 2.11
C ASP A 45 -0.09 0.12 2.00
N GLY A 46 -0.83 1.21 1.82
CA GLY A 46 -0.25 2.54 1.79
C GLY A 46 -0.96 3.46 2.77
N HIS A 47 -0.20 4.14 3.61
CA HIS A 47 -0.71 5.12 4.56
C HIS A 47 -0.01 6.44 4.33
N SER A 48 -0.78 7.50 4.06
CA SER A 48 -0.26 8.87 4.01
C SER A 48 -0.65 9.59 5.28
N SER A 49 0.30 10.30 5.87
CA SER A 49 0.03 11.04 7.10
C SER A 49 0.73 12.39 7.10
N ARG A 50 0.24 13.27 7.99
CA ARG A 50 0.84 14.55 8.29
C ARG A 50 1.04 14.58 9.81
N GLY A 51 2.27 14.30 10.23
CA GLY A 51 2.57 14.13 11.65
C GLY A 51 1.78 12.97 12.22
N SER A 52 0.98 13.20 13.25
CA SER A 52 0.16 12.17 13.89
C SER A 52 -1.20 11.96 13.22
N VAL A 53 -1.52 12.77 12.20
CA VAL A 53 -2.82 12.71 11.52
C VAL A 53 -2.71 11.83 10.28
N THR A 54 -3.50 10.77 10.22
CA THR A 54 -3.61 9.93 9.04
C THR A 54 -4.50 10.63 8.03
N LEU A 55 -4.01 10.82 6.80
CA LEU A 55 -4.75 11.49 5.72
C LEU A 55 -5.50 10.50 4.86
N ARG A 56 -4.80 9.47 4.38
CA ARG A 56 -5.35 8.48 3.44
C ARG A 56 -4.78 7.10 3.71
N ILE A 57 -5.59 6.10 3.43
CA ILE A 57 -5.18 4.71 3.49
C ILE A 57 -5.62 4.03 2.19
N LEU A 58 -4.71 3.28 1.58
CA LEU A 58 -5.03 2.44 0.44
C LEU A 58 -4.65 1.00 0.78
N GLU A 59 -5.63 0.11 0.75
CA GLU A 59 -5.42 -1.31 0.98
C GLU A 59 -5.81 -2.06 -0.29
N VAL A 60 -4.89 -2.87 -0.81
CA VAL A 60 -5.12 -3.62 -2.04
C VAL A 60 -4.94 -5.09 -1.78
N ASN A 61 -5.92 -5.88 -2.20
CA ASN A 61 -5.82 -7.32 -2.24
C ASN A 61 -5.85 -7.76 -3.70
N PHE A 62 -4.68 -8.11 -4.23
CA PHE A 62 -4.57 -8.54 -5.63
C PHE A 62 -5.14 -9.93 -5.86
N SER A 63 -5.17 -10.77 -4.82
CA SER A 63 -5.75 -12.11 -4.95
C SER A 63 -7.26 -12.04 -5.19
N THR A 64 -7.95 -11.11 -4.55
CA THR A 64 -9.39 -10.89 -4.74
C THR A 64 -9.72 -9.76 -5.70
N ARG A 65 -8.71 -9.05 -6.23
CA ARG A 65 -8.85 -7.90 -7.12
C ARG A 65 -9.74 -6.81 -6.51
N THR A 66 -9.45 -6.49 -5.25
CA THR A 66 -10.22 -5.49 -4.50
C THR A 66 -9.28 -4.44 -3.93
N CYS A 67 -9.62 -3.17 -4.09
CA CYS A 67 -8.91 -2.10 -3.40
C CYS A 67 -9.88 -1.27 -2.58
N VAL A 68 -9.39 -0.83 -1.41
CA VAL A 68 -10.17 -0.04 -0.46
C VAL A 68 -9.44 1.28 -0.26
N TYR A 69 -10.12 2.37 -0.60
CA TYR A 69 -9.63 3.73 -0.38
C TYR A 69 -10.30 4.30 0.85
N LYS A 70 -9.50 4.84 1.75
CA LYS A 70 -10.00 5.52 2.95
C LYS A 70 -9.44 6.93 2.99
N GLU A 71 -10.29 7.90 3.18
CA GLU A 71 -9.90 9.30 3.28
C GLU A 71 -10.41 9.86 4.60
N ASN A 72 -9.52 10.47 5.37
CA ASN A 72 -9.89 11.12 6.63
C ASN A 72 -10.56 12.46 6.31
N ILE A 73 -11.86 12.52 6.50
CA ILE A 73 -12.64 13.73 6.21
C ILE A 73 -12.45 14.81 7.25
N ASN A 74 -11.84 14.50 8.39
CA ASN A 74 -11.51 15.43 9.47
C ASN A 74 -10.03 15.77 9.52
N ALA A 75 -9.29 15.55 8.43
CA ALA A 75 -7.83 15.72 8.41
C ALA A 75 -7.37 17.15 8.72
N ASP A 76 -8.21 18.15 8.42
CA ASP A 76 -7.89 19.56 8.65
C ASP A 76 -8.19 20.02 10.08
N ASP A 77 -8.76 19.17 10.92
CA ASP A 77 -9.09 19.48 12.31
C ASP A 77 -8.34 18.53 13.23
N ASP A 78 -7.26 19.02 13.82
CA ASP A 78 -6.39 18.22 14.70
C ASP A 78 -7.10 17.78 15.98
N GLU A 79 -8.18 18.44 16.37
CA GLU A 79 -8.92 18.12 17.57
C GLU A 79 -10.10 17.17 17.31
N ALA A 80 -10.47 16.98 16.05
CA ALA A 80 -11.53 16.07 15.70
C ALA A 80 -11.06 14.64 15.69
N GLU A 81 -11.97 13.72 15.96
CA GLU A 81 -11.69 12.30 15.82
C GLU A 81 -11.49 11.95 14.34
N GLU A 82 -10.64 10.98 14.08
CA GLU A 82 -10.45 10.47 12.74
C GLU A 82 -11.76 9.86 12.25
N LYS A 83 -12.19 10.29 11.07
CA LYS A 83 -13.38 9.76 10.43
C LYS A 83 -13.07 9.53 8.95
N PHE A 84 -13.17 8.29 8.54
CA PHE A 84 -12.79 7.91 7.18
C PHE A 84 -14.00 7.70 6.29
N LYS A 85 -13.91 8.30 5.10
CA LYS A 85 -14.80 7.95 4.00
C LYS A 85 -14.17 6.75 3.30
N VAL A 86 -14.93 5.66 3.19
CA VAL A 86 -14.43 4.39 2.66
C VAL A 86 -15.05 4.10 1.31
N LYS A 87 -14.21 3.76 0.34
CA LYS A 87 -14.66 3.35 -0.98
C LYS A 87 -13.96 2.06 -1.37
N THR A 88 -14.75 1.04 -1.69
CA THR A 88 -14.24 -0.26 -2.12
C THR A 88 -14.48 -0.42 -3.61
N ILE A 89 -13.43 -0.74 -4.36
CA ILE A 89 -13.49 -0.88 -5.81
C ILE A 89 -12.91 -2.25 -6.18
N LYS A 90 -13.61 -2.97 -7.04
CA LYS A 90 -13.07 -4.17 -7.65
C LYS A 90 -12.43 -3.82 -8.98
N PHE A 91 -11.33 -4.50 -9.30
CA PHE A 91 -10.62 -4.28 -10.54
C PHE A 91 -10.34 -5.60 -11.23
N GLU A 92 -10.04 -5.52 -12.52
CA GLU A 92 -9.68 -6.69 -13.30
C GLU A 92 -8.18 -6.72 -13.51
N ARG A 93 -7.59 -7.89 -13.27
CA ARG A 93 -6.19 -8.12 -13.54
C ARG A 93 -5.98 -9.57 -13.86
N LYS A 94 -5.41 -9.84 -15.01
CA LYS A 94 -5.24 -11.20 -15.49
C LYS A 94 -4.15 -11.95 -14.74
N ASN A 95 -2.99 -11.31 -14.56
CA ASN A 95 -1.84 -11.90 -13.88
C ASN A 95 -1.36 -11.00 -12.75
N LEU A 96 -0.85 -11.62 -11.70
CA LEU A 96 -0.23 -10.89 -10.59
C LEU A 96 1.18 -10.42 -10.98
N ILE A 97 1.59 -9.28 -10.44
CA ILE A 97 2.94 -8.75 -10.64
C ILE A 97 3.93 -9.67 -9.93
N LYS A 98 5.01 -10.03 -10.62
CA LYS A 98 6.07 -10.86 -10.06
C LYS A 98 7.23 -10.00 -9.58
N LEU A 99 7.83 -10.37 -8.46
CA LEU A 99 8.99 -9.65 -7.92
C LEU A 99 10.11 -9.56 -8.96
N SER A 100 10.34 -10.63 -9.71
CA SER A 100 11.37 -10.68 -10.75
C SER A 100 11.15 -9.65 -11.86
N GLU A 101 9.93 -9.13 -12.03
CA GLU A 101 9.59 -8.14 -13.03
C GLU A 101 9.77 -6.71 -12.53
N ILE A 102 9.98 -6.52 -11.23
CA ILE A 102 10.10 -5.19 -10.63
C ILE A 102 11.56 -4.75 -10.64
N THR A 103 11.86 -3.68 -11.35
CA THR A 103 13.20 -3.11 -11.39
C THR A 103 13.36 -1.94 -10.43
N ASP A 104 12.28 -1.19 -10.20
CA ASP A 104 12.29 -0.03 -9.32
C ASP A 104 10.90 0.15 -8.70
N PHE A 105 10.82 0.07 -7.37
CA PHE A 105 9.55 0.24 -6.67
C PHE A 105 8.99 1.65 -6.77
N ASP A 106 9.85 2.65 -6.90
CA ASP A 106 9.39 4.03 -7.06
C ASP A 106 8.69 4.27 -8.40
N GLU A 107 9.03 3.48 -9.40
CA GLU A 107 8.43 3.56 -10.73
C GLU A 107 7.36 2.49 -10.97
N LEU A 108 7.09 1.67 -9.97
CA LEU A 108 6.12 0.60 -10.09
C LEU A 108 4.71 1.14 -10.21
N ASP A 109 4.06 0.82 -11.33
CA ASP A 109 2.66 1.15 -11.55
C ASP A 109 1.81 -0.07 -11.22
N LEU A 110 0.98 0.05 -10.19
CA LEU A 110 0.07 -1.02 -9.78
C LEU A 110 -1.17 -1.11 -10.67
N ASP A 111 -1.36 -0.15 -11.55
CA ASP A 111 -2.50 -0.10 -12.49
C ASP A 111 -3.83 -0.26 -11.76
N LEU A 112 -4.02 0.53 -10.73
CA LEU A 112 -5.24 0.50 -9.92
C LEU A 112 -6.27 1.49 -10.43
N PRO A 113 -7.58 1.20 -10.25
CA PRO A 113 -8.61 2.17 -10.56
C PRO A 113 -8.47 3.41 -9.68
N LYS A 114 -8.80 4.55 -10.24
CA LYS A 114 -8.73 5.81 -9.50
C LYS A 114 -9.90 5.95 -8.55
N ASP A 115 -9.64 6.57 -7.41
CA ASP A 115 -10.65 6.94 -6.44
C ASP A 115 -11.21 8.31 -6.83
N ASP A 116 -12.13 8.31 -7.74
CA ASP A 116 -12.81 9.55 -8.16
C ASP A 116 -14.11 9.76 -7.39
#